data_76965196b842784ae980882a340c1162
#
_entry.id   76965196b842784ae980882a340c1162
#
_cell.length_a   1.000
_cell.length_b   1.000
_cell.length_c   1.000
_cell.angle_alpha   90.00
_cell.angle_beta   90.00
_cell.angle_gamma   90.00
#
_symmetry.space_group_name_H-M   'P 1'
#
loop_
_entity.id
_entity.type
_entity.pdbx_description
1 polymer ?
#
loop_
_entity_poly.entity_id
_entity_poly.type
_entity_poly.pdbx_seq_one_letter_code
_entity_poly.pdbx_strand_id
1 'polypeptide(L)'
;MINVFINILKNKNFFVILKKIFKRFEKNTSIEAEKWAKSNTYQTTEEFCRLIDSLLYEEIEPEINSLEEYAENKLLNLSVKLGGSGNYKLLYFLIRKIKPINVVETGVAAGWTSLAILRALKKNGKGFLYSSDFPYFRLKNPEQYIGYLAKDEINKKDWFLDIRGDDIALSEIMRQLNSNSIDLFHYDSDKSYTGKTNAIEILKSKISSKTIIIFDDIQNNFHFRDFVEKNQKTFRILKFQGKYLGILNYEVLFNEGN
;
A
#
# COMPACT_ATOMS: atom_id res chain seq x y z
N MET A 1 -6.69 23.37 13.90
CA MET A 1 -7.94 22.83 14.51
C MET A 1 -9.18 23.16 13.69
N ILE A 2 -9.38 24.41 13.22
CA ILE A 2 -10.56 24.83 12.46
C ILE A 2 -10.79 23.99 11.19
N ASN A 3 -9.78 23.73 10.36
CA ASN A 3 -9.92 22.90 9.15
C ASN A 3 -10.34 21.46 9.46
N VAL A 4 -9.88 20.88 10.56
CA VAL A 4 -10.28 19.54 10.99
C VAL A 4 -11.78 19.53 11.27
N PHE A 5 -12.28 20.52 11.99
CA PHE A 5 -13.72 20.63 12.34
C PHE A 5 -14.59 20.82 11.09
N ILE A 6 -14.17 21.70 10.19
CA ILE A 6 -14.88 21.96 8.93
C ILE A 6 -14.92 20.70 8.05
N ASN A 7 -13.80 19.98 7.93
CA ASN A 7 -13.72 18.77 7.12
C ASN A 7 -14.51 17.60 7.73
N ILE A 8 -14.60 17.53 9.07
CA ILE A 8 -15.47 16.58 9.79
C ILE A 8 -16.94 16.82 9.45
N LEU A 9 -17.38 18.08 9.50
CA LEU A 9 -18.77 18.44 9.24
C LEU A 9 -19.16 18.31 7.76
N LYS A 10 -18.26 18.66 6.83
CA LYS A 10 -18.53 18.60 5.39
C LYS A 10 -18.66 17.17 4.86
N ASN A 11 -17.95 16.21 5.42
CA ASN A 11 -17.77 14.90 4.76
C ASN A 11 -18.66 13.78 5.30
N LYS A 12 -19.66 14.05 6.15
CA LYS A 12 -20.53 13.00 6.76
C LYS A 12 -19.75 11.81 7.41
N ASN A 13 -18.44 11.98 7.61
CA ASN A 13 -17.51 10.92 8.03
C ASN A 13 -17.23 10.95 9.55
N PHE A 14 -18.13 11.54 10.33
CA PHE A 14 -18.01 11.63 11.78
C PHE A 14 -17.73 10.26 12.43
N PHE A 15 -18.45 9.22 12.00
CA PHE A 15 -18.26 7.86 12.52
C PHE A 15 -16.89 7.28 12.20
N VAL A 16 -16.33 7.56 11.01
CA VAL A 16 -14.99 7.08 10.64
C VAL A 16 -13.91 7.73 11.51
N ILE A 17 -14.10 9.01 11.84
CA ILE A 17 -13.16 9.74 12.70
C ILE A 17 -13.26 9.27 14.15
N LEU A 18 -14.48 9.07 14.67
CA LEU A 18 -14.67 8.46 15.98
C LEU A 18 -14.00 7.10 16.06
N LYS A 19 -14.20 6.24 15.05
CA LYS A 19 -13.57 4.93 14.97
C LYS A 19 -12.04 5.02 14.98
N LYS A 20 -11.46 6.00 14.26
CA LYS A 20 -9.99 6.27 14.30
C LYS A 20 -9.51 6.77 15.68
N ILE A 21 -10.33 7.53 16.40
CA ILE A 21 -10.01 7.96 17.77
C ILE A 21 -10.01 6.77 18.72
N PHE A 22 -11.03 5.91 18.67
CA PHE A 22 -11.12 4.71 19.51
C PHE A 22 -9.97 3.72 19.25
N LYS A 23 -9.52 3.56 18.00
CA LYS A 23 -8.37 2.72 17.65
C LYS A 23 -7.04 3.20 18.28
N ARG A 24 -6.93 4.46 18.71
CA ARG A 24 -5.76 4.96 19.46
C ARG A 24 -5.64 4.39 20.87
N PHE A 25 -6.68 3.77 21.39
CA PHE A 25 -6.68 3.09 22.70
C PHE A 25 -6.31 1.61 22.61
N GLU A 26 -5.98 1.10 21.43
CA GLU A 26 -5.39 -0.24 21.32
C GLU A 26 -4.08 -0.32 22.11
N LYS A 27 -3.81 -1.50 22.69
CA LYS A 27 -2.59 -1.74 23.46
C LYS A 27 -1.37 -1.38 22.62
N ASN A 28 -0.55 -0.47 23.13
CA ASN A 28 0.70 -0.09 22.46
C ASN A 28 1.73 -1.20 22.62
N THR A 29 2.01 -1.92 21.55
CA THR A 29 3.01 -2.97 21.46
C THR A 29 4.12 -2.64 20.45
N SER A 30 4.24 -1.36 20.09
CA SER A 30 5.14 -0.93 19.01
C SER A 30 6.61 -1.23 19.29
N ILE A 31 7.08 -1.08 20.54
CA ILE A 31 8.48 -1.33 20.89
C ILE A 31 8.84 -2.81 20.68
N GLU A 32 8.01 -3.71 21.18
CA GLU A 32 8.22 -5.15 21.06
C GLU A 32 8.01 -5.63 19.62
N ALA A 33 7.03 -5.08 18.93
CA ALA A 33 6.77 -5.38 17.52
C ALA A 33 7.92 -4.92 16.63
N GLU A 34 8.50 -3.74 16.90
CA GLU A 34 9.68 -3.26 16.18
C GLU A 34 10.90 -4.17 16.44
N LYS A 35 11.14 -4.56 17.67
CA LYS A 35 12.21 -5.52 18.00
C LYS A 35 12.04 -6.83 17.26
N TRP A 36 10.82 -7.36 17.22
CA TRP A 36 10.51 -8.58 16.48
C TRP A 36 10.71 -8.39 14.97
N ALA A 37 10.20 -7.30 14.37
CA ALA A 37 10.40 -7.01 12.96
C ALA A 37 11.90 -6.89 12.63
N LYS A 38 12.65 -6.16 13.44
CA LYS A 38 14.11 -6.00 13.29
C LYS A 38 14.86 -7.32 13.33
N SER A 39 14.54 -8.21 14.29
CA SER A 39 15.21 -9.50 14.43
C SER A 39 14.89 -10.50 13.31
N ASN A 40 13.78 -10.29 12.59
CA ASN A 40 13.34 -11.09 11.45
C ASN A 40 13.56 -10.40 10.10
N THR A 41 14.19 -9.22 10.08
CA THR A 41 14.54 -8.54 8.84
C THR A 41 15.72 -9.23 8.19
N TYR A 42 15.53 -9.71 7.00
CA TYR A 42 16.49 -10.57 6.31
C TYR A 42 17.28 -9.83 5.24
N GLN A 43 16.66 -8.87 4.54
CA GLN A 43 17.24 -8.26 3.34
C GLN A 43 16.80 -6.81 3.16
N THR A 44 17.59 -6.05 2.41
CA THR A 44 17.16 -4.79 1.82
C THR A 44 16.19 -5.04 0.66
N THR A 45 15.49 -4.01 0.22
CA THR A 45 14.62 -4.10 -0.97
C THR A 45 15.41 -4.54 -2.20
N GLU A 46 16.59 -3.97 -2.40
CA GLU A 46 17.44 -4.29 -3.53
C GLU A 46 17.89 -5.76 -3.52
N GLU A 47 18.47 -6.22 -2.40
CA GLU A 47 18.90 -7.62 -2.27
C GLU A 47 17.74 -8.60 -2.51
N PHE A 48 16.55 -8.29 -2.01
CA PHE A 48 15.37 -9.12 -2.23
C PHE A 48 14.96 -9.15 -3.72
N CYS A 49 14.91 -8.00 -4.38
CA CYS A 49 14.56 -7.93 -5.80
C CYS A 49 15.60 -8.63 -6.69
N ARG A 50 16.89 -8.42 -6.43
CA ARG A 50 17.98 -9.09 -7.17
C ARG A 50 18.00 -10.61 -6.95
N LEU A 51 17.64 -11.08 -5.76
CA LEU A 51 17.51 -12.52 -5.50
C LEU A 51 16.40 -13.17 -6.34
N ILE A 52 15.31 -12.44 -6.59
CA ILE A 52 14.19 -12.93 -7.40
C ILE A 52 14.52 -12.86 -8.89
N ASP A 53 15.03 -11.71 -9.36
CA ASP A 53 15.32 -11.48 -10.77
C ASP A 53 16.28 -10.27 -10.92
N SER A 54 17.57 -10.56 -10.97
CA SER A 54 18.60 -9.51 -11.07
C SER A 54 18.54 -8.76 -12.40
N LEU A 55 18.24 -9.46 -13.49
CA LEU A 55 18.16 -8.84 -14.81
C LEU A 55 17.00 -7.87 -14.91
N LEU A 56 15.83 -8.28 -14.41
CA LEU A 56 14.68 -7.39 -14.33
C LEU A 56 14.97 -6.18 -13.44
N TYR A 57 15.64 -6.38 -12.28
CA TYR A 57 15.97 -5.27 -11.40
C TYR A 57 16.87 -4.24 -12.08
N GLU A 58 17.87 -4.67 -12.81
CA GLU A 58 18.75 -3.80 -13.62
C GLU A 58 17.98 -3.09 -14.75
N GLU A 59 17.08 -3.80 -15.43
CA GLU A 59 16.24 -3.21 -16.49
C GLU A 59 15.38 -2.05 -15.97
N ILE A 60 14.81 -2.19 -14.75
CA ILE A 60 13.86 -1.20 -14.21
C ILE A 60 14.50 -0.07 -13.39
N GLU A 61 15.77 -0.17 -13.03
CA GLU A 61 16.46 0.83 -12.21
C GLU A 61 16.40 2.26 -12.80
N PRO A 62 16.60 2.47 -14.11
CA PRO A 62 16.44 3.79 -14.73
C PRO A 62 15.00 4.34 -14.61
N GLU A 63 14.00 3.47 -14.72
CA GLU A 63 12.59 3.84 -14.60
C GLU A 63 12.24 4.27 -13.17
N ILE A 64 12.79 3.56 -12.16
CA ILE A 64 12.63 3.91 -10.74
C ILE A 64 13.29 5.26 -10.45
N ASN A 65 14.50 5.51 -10.96
CA ASN A 65 15.19 6.79 -10.78
C ASN A 65 14.41 7.95 -11.43
N SER A 66 13.88 7.75 -12.63
CA SER A 66 13.01 8.72 -13.30
C SER A 66 11.72 8.99 -12.51
N LEU A 67 11.15 7.97 -11.87
CA LEU A 67 9.99 8.12 -11.00
C LEU A 67 10.31 8.95 -9.76
N GLU A 68 11.45 8.70 -9.12
CA GLU A 68 11.93 9.47 -7.96
C GLU A 68 12.09 10.95 -8.32
N GLU A 69 12.84 11.23 -9.37
CA GLU A 69 13.10 12.60 -9.84
C GLU A 69 11.79 13.35 -10.15
N TYR A 70 10.88 12.71 -10.87
CA TYR A 70 9.56 13.27 -11.18
C TYR A 70 8.78 13.59 -9.89
N ALA A 71 8.70 12.63 -8.96
CA ALA A 71 7.91 12.78 -7.74
C ALA A 71 8.49 13.86 -6.82
N GLU A 72 9.80 13.91 -6.65
CA GLU A 72 10.50 14.92 -5.85
C GLU A 72 10.28 16.31 -6.43
N ASN A 73 10.51 16.50 -7.74
CA ASN A 73 10.30 17.76 -8.43
C ASN A 73 8.85 18.26 -8.31
N LYS A 74 7.88 17.35 -8.40
CA LYS A 74 6.47 17.70 -8.26
C LYS A 74 6.10 18.11 -6.83
N LEU A 75 6.68 17.46 -5.83
CA LEU A 75 6.44 17.77 -4.41
C LEU A 75 7.15 19.05 -3.96
N LEU A 76 8.32 19.40 -4.53
CA LEU A 76 9.03 20.66 -4.23
C LEU A 76 8.17 21.90 -4.48
N ASN A 77 7.24 21.83 -5.42
CA ASN A 77 6.34 22.93 -5.78
C ASN A 77 5.09 23.03 -4.87
N LEU A 78 4.94 22.15 -3.87
CA LEU A 78 3.82 22.19 -2.95
C LEU A 78 4.13 23.00 -1.70
N SER A 79 3.21 23.87 -1.33
CA SER A 79 3.26 24.63 -0.06
C SER A 79 2.92 23.78 1.17
N VAL A 80 2.50 22.53 1.00
CA VAL A 80 2.11 21.60 2.06
C VAL A 80 2.99 20.37 2.04
N LYS A 81 3.39 19.90 3.23
CA LYS A 81 4.12 18.63 3.36
C LYS A 81 3.14 17.48 3.36
N LEU A 82 3.21 16.63 2.35
CA LEU A 82 2.44 15.40 2.25
C LEU A 82 3.17 14.23 2.94
N GLY A 83 2.47 13.12 3.17
CA GLY A 83 3.03 11.91 3.78
C GLY A 83 4.20 11.32 3.00
N GLY A 84 5.04 10.54 3.69
CA GLY A 84 6.18 9.88 3.09
C GLY A 84 5.80 8.81 2.07
N SER A 85 6.80 8.31 1.35
CA SER A 85 6.63 7.20 0.41
C SER A 85 6.53 5.86 1.14
N GLY A 86 5.68 4.96 0.67
CA GLY A 86 5.82 3.54 0.90
C GLY A 86 6.98 2.95 0.07
N ASN A 87 7.15 1.65 0.06
CA ASN A 87 8.23 1.03 -0.71
C ASN A 87 7.88 0.93 -2.21
N TYR A 88 7.84 2.08 -2.88
CA TYR A 88 7.54 2.19 -4.31
C TYR A 88 8.51 1.42 -5.21
N LYS A 89 9.79 1.26 -4.80
CA LYS A 89 10.79 0.47 -5.55
C LYS A 89 10.39 -1.00 -5.61
N LEU A 90 10.03 -1.56 -4.46
CA LEU A 90 9.52 -2.93 -4.37
C LEU A 90 8.25 -3.11 -5.20
N LEU A 91 7.29 -2.21 -5.07
CA LEU A 91 6.02 -2.32 -5.78
C LEU A 91 6.21 -2.22 -7.29
N TYR A 92 7.05 -1.30 -7.78
CA TYR A 92 7.38 -1.25 -9.21
C TYR A 92 7.95 -2.59 -9.69
N PHE A 93 8.96 -3.13 -8.98
CA PHE A 93 9.57 -4.42 -9.32
C PHE A 93 8.54 -5.56 -9.34
N LEU A 94 7.74 -5.71 -8.29
CA LEU A 94 6.75 -6.78 -8.19
C LEU A 94 5.72 -6.71 -9.31
N ILE A 95 5.18 -5.53 -9.61
CA ILE A 95 4.24 -5.35 -10.72
C ILE A 95 4.87 -5.73 -12.06
N ARG A 96 6.13 -5.38 -12.30
CA ARG A 96 6.85 -5.78 -13.53
C ARG A 96 7.09 -7.28 -13.58
N LYS A 97 7.42 -7.91 -12.43
CA LYS A 97 7.70 -9.35 -12.36
C LYS A 97 6.44 -10.20 -12.56
N ILE A 98 5.38 -9.93 -11.82
CA ILE A 98 4.18 -10.79 -11.84
C ILE A 98 3.16 -10.41 -12.91
N LYS A 99 3.25 -9.21 -13.48
CA LYS A 99 2.33 -8.67 -14.51
C LYS A 99 0.85 -8.86 -14.12
N PRO A 100 0.43 -8.34 -12.94
CA PRO A 100 -0.89 -8.59 -12.38
C PRO A 100 -2.00 -7.98 -13.22
N ILE A 101 -3.21 -8.53 -13.08
CA ILE A 101 -4.44 -7.94 -13.65
C ILE A 101 -5.13 -7.08 -12.61
N ASN A 102 -5.19 -7.53 -11.35
CA ASN A 102 -5.90 -6.81 -10.29
C ASN A 102 -4.95 -6.51 -9.12
N VAL A 103 -4.66 -5.23 -8.93
CA VAL A 103 -3.87 -4.73 -7.80
C VAL A 103 -4.78 -3.95 -6.87
N VAL A 104 -4.75 -4.24 -5.57
CA VAL A 104 -5.46 -3.48 -4.54
C VAL A 104 -4.46 -2.79 -3.64
N GLU A 105 -4.67 -1.51 -3.38
CA GLU A 105 -3.85 -0.67 -2.51
C GLU A 105 -4.73 0.03 -1.48
N THR A 106 -4.28 0.08 -0.23
CA THR A 106 -4.85 0.95 0.79
C THR A 106 -3.81 1.96 1.26
N GLY A 107 -4.20 3.23 1.43
CA GLY A 107 -3.28 4.27 1.86
C GLY A 107 -2.47 4.88 0.71
N VAL A 108 -3.14 5.63 -0.15
CA VAL A 108 -2.54 6.32 -1.30
C VAL A 108 -1.65 7.50 -0.90
N ALA A 109 -2.06 8.26 0.11
CA ALA A 109 -1.38 9.48 0.55
C ALA A 109 -1.03 10.43 -0.62
N ALA A 110 0.25 10.83 -0.76
CA ALA A 110 0.71 11.63 -1.90
C ALA A 110 0.70 10.86 -3.22
N GLY A 111 0.67 9.52 -3.20
CA GLY A 111 0.59 8.66 -4.38
C GLY A 111 1.93 8.13 -4.88
N TRP A 112 2.94 8.00 -4.04
CA TRP A 112 4.23 7.41 -4.43
C TRP A 112 4.08 5.96 -4.92
N THR A 113 3.44 5.13 -4.12
CA THR A 113 3.19 3.71 -4.43
C THR A 113 2.22 3.56 -5.57
N SER A 114 1.13 4.34 -5.57
CA SER A 114 0.17 4.37 -6.68
C SER A 114 0.85 4.74 -8.00
N LEU A 115 1.73 5.76 -8.02
CA LEU A 115 2.48 6.16 -9.21
C LEU A 115 3.38 5.02 -9.71
N ALA A 116 4.09 4.35 -8.79
CA ALA A 116 4.96 3.23 -9.14
C ALA A 116 4.17 2.06 -9.74
N ILE A 117 3.06 1.67 -9.10
CA ILE A 117 2.18 0.60 -9.58
C ILE A 117 1.65 0.95 -10.97
N LEU A 118 1.11 2.13 -11.15
CA LEU A 118 0.47 2.55 -12.40
C LEU A 118 1.47 2.68 -13.55
N ARG A 119 2.67 3.23 -13.33
CA ARG A 119 3.74 3.24 -14.33
C ARG A 119 4.15 1.82 -14.74
N ALA A 120 4.29 0.92 -13.76
CA ALA A 120 4.63 -0.47 -14.02
C ALA A 120 3.53 -1.23 -14.77
N LEU A 121 2.24 -1.04 -14.41
CA LEU A 121 1.10 -1.60 -15.14
C LEU A 121 1.05 -1.10 -16.59
N LYS A 122 1.26 0.20 -16.80
CA LYS A 122 1.34 0.80 -18.14
C LYS A 122 2.46 0.18 -18.97
N LYS A 123 3.64 -0.03 -18.36
CA LYS A 123 4.78 -0.70 -19.04
C LYS A 123 4.48 -2.16 -19.38
N ASN A 124 3.66 -2.84 -18.56
CA ASN A 124 3.19 -4.19 -18.83
C ASN A 124 2.09 -4.25 -19.92
N GLY A 125 1.46 -3.12 -20.25
CA GLY A 125 0.35 -3.03 -21.19
C GLY A 125 -0.96 -3.66 -20.68
N LYS A 126 -1.06 -3.97 -19.38
CA LYS A 126 -2.23 -4.59 -18.75
C LYS A 126 -2.26 -4.37 -17.24
N GLY A 127 -3.44 -4.60 -16.67
CA GLY A 127 -3.70 -4.54 -15.23
C GLY A 127 -4.42 -3.27 -14.81
N PHE A 128 -5.03 -3.32 -13.64
CA PHE A 128 -5.85 -2.26 -13.09
C PHE A 128 -5.54 -2.09 -11.59
N LEU A 129 -5.45 -0.83 -11.15
CA LEU A 129 -5.24 -0.47 -9.74
C LEU A 129 -6.55 -0.04 -9.09
N TYR A 130 -6.90 -0.66 -7.98
CA TYR A 130 -7.98 -0.27 -7.09
C TYR A 130 -7.36 0.27 -5.80
N SER A 131 -7.62 1.54 -5.47
CA SER A 131 -7.04 2.18 -4.30
C SER A 131 -8.10 2.72 -3.35
N SER A 132 -7.82 2.60 -2.05
CA SER A 132 -8.59 3.26 -0.99
C SER A 132 -7.72 4.22 -0.21
N ASP A 133 -8.31 5.32 0.25
CA ASP A 133 -7.66 6.25 1.19
C ASP A 133 -8.70 7.03 1.99
N PHE A 134 -8.19 7.88 2.84
CA PHE A 134 -8.97 8.80 3.64
C PHE A 134 -8.31 10.20 3.62
N PRO A 135 -9.07 11.29 3.36
CA PRO A 135 -8.51 12.62 3.15
C PRO A 135 -7.69 13.17 4.32
N TYR A 136 -6.71 14.01 4.01
CA TYR A 136 -5.88 14.72 4.99
C TYR A 136 -6.67 15.78 5.74
N PHE A 137 -7.38 15.46 6.83
CA PHE A 137 -8.28 16.38 7.55
C PHE A 137 -7.65 17.68 8.05
N ARG A 138 -6.33 17.72 8.14
CA ARG A 138 -5.60 18.92 8.59
C ARG A 138 -5.41 19.96 7.49
N LEU A 139 -5.63 19.57 6.25
CA LEU A 139 -5.42 20.42 5.07
C LEU A 139 -6.75 21.05 4.62
N LYS A 140 -6.64 22.17 3.93
CA LYS A 140 -7.75 22.78 3.19
C LYS A 140 -7.92 21.99 1.88
N ASN A 141 -9.14 21.63 1.50
CA ASN A 141 -9.46 20.83 0.32
C ASN A 141 -8.60 19.54 0.24
N PRO A 142 -8.69 18.67 1.26
CA PRO A 142 -7.76 17.57 1.43
C PRO A 142 -7.79 16.54 0.31
N GLU A 143 -8.91 16.41 -0.43
CA GLU A 143 -9.12 15.47 -1.53
C GLU A 143 -8.16 15.71 -2.70
N GLN A 144 -7.74 16.96 -2.91
CA GLN A 144 -6.84 17.30 -4.01
C GLN A 144 -5.43 16.70 -3.86
N TYR A 145 -5.04 16.38 -2.63
CA TYR A 145 -3.70 15.89 -2.33
C TYR A 145 -3.59 14.36 -2.33
N ILE A 146 -4.72 13.63 -2.27
CA ILE A 146 -4.70 12.17 -2.36
C ILE A 146 -4.34 11.78 -3.80
N GLY A 147 -3.27 10.98 -3.94
CA GLY A 147 -2.76 10.55 -5.24
C GLY A 147 -2.18 11.69 -6.09
N TYR A 148 -1.78 12.80 -5.47
CA TYR A 148 -1.28 14.00 -6.16
C TYR A 148 -0.21 13.68 -7.21
N LEU A 149 0.71 12.78 -6.92
CA LEU A 149 1.79 12.39 -7.84
C LEU A 149 1.27 11.65 -9.08
N ALA A 150 0.22 10.87 -8.92
CA ALA A 150 -0.27 9.96 -9.95
C ALA A 150 -1.37 10.56 -10.87
N LYS A 151 -2.11 11.56 -10.38
CA LYS A 151 -3.32 12.07 -11.04
C LYS A 151 -3.12 12.58 -12.48
N ASP A 152 -1.97 13.15 -12.78
CA ASP A 152 -1.73 13.78 -14.08
C ASP A 152 -1.08 12.85 -15.10
N GLU A 153 -0.48 11.73 -14.63
CA GLU A 153 0.25 10.82 -15.50
C GLU A 153 -0.60 9.68 -16.08
N ILE A 154 -1.82 9.52 -15.58
CA ILE A 154 -2.53 8.26 -15.74
C ILE A 154 -3.89 8.49 -16.39
N ASN A 155 -4.14 7.63 -17.37
CA ASN A 155 -5.47 7.51 -17.95
C ASN A 155 -6.42 6.99 -16.85
N LYS A 156 -7.53 7.72 -16.60
CA LYS A 156 -8.55 7.33 -15.59
C LYS A 156 -9.15 5.94 -15.83
N LYS A 157 -8.80 5.32 -16.96
CA LYS A 157 -9.25 3.96 -17.30
C LYS A 157 -8.49 2.84 -16.57
N ASP A 158 -7.36 3.15 -15.93
CA ASP A 158 -6.49 2.13 -15.34
C ASP A 158 -6.45 2.21 -13.81
N TRP A 159 -7.20 3.16 -13.22
CA TRP A 159 -7.20 3.43 -11.78
C TRP A 159 -8.58 3.80 -11.23
N PHE A 160 -9.04 3.02 -10.26
CA PHE A 160 -10.17 3.34 -9.40
C PHE A 160 -9.68 3.81 -8.04
N LEU A 161 -10.05 5.03 -7.62
CA LEU A 161 -9.68 5.60 -6.32
C LEU A 161 -10.94 5.98 -5.53
N ASP A 162 -11.11 5.35 -4.37
CA ASP A 162 -12.18 5.69 -3.42
C ASP A 162 -11.59 6.24 -2.12
N ILE A 163 -11.92 7.49 -1.78
CA ILE A 163 -11.38 8.21 -0.62
C ILE A 163 -12.33 8.24 0.58
N ARG A 164 -13.32 7.36 0.62
CA ARG A 164 -14.29 7.28 1.73
C ARG A 164 -13.77 6.51 2.95
N GLY A 165 -12.55 6.00 2.89
CA GLY A 165 -11.91 5.17 3.92
C GLY A 165 -12.12 3.68 3.68
N ASP A 166 -11.21 2.85 4.22
CA ASP A 166 -11.08 1.44 3.87
C ASP A 166 -12.36 0.63 4.05
N ASP A 167 -13.07 0.80 5.15
CA ASP A 167 -14.30 0.03 5.43
C ASP A 167 -15.37 0.17 4.30
N ILE A 168 -15.48 1.37 3.72
CA ILE A 168 -16.42 1.66 2.63
C ILE A 168 -15.78 1.34 1.28
N ALA A 169 -14.58 1.83 1.08
CA ALA A 169 -13.87 1.74 -0.19
C ALA A 169 -13.54 0.28 -0.57
N LEU A 170 -13.07 -0.54 0.39
CA LEU A 170 -12.79 -1.95 0.11
C LEU A 170 -14.04 -2.74 -0.23
N SER A 171 -15.19 -2.41 0.39
CA SER A 171 -16.47 -3.03 0.02
C SER A 171 -16.90 -2.66 -1.41
N GLU A 172 -16.61 -1.43 -1.85
CA GLU A 172 -16.83 -1.01 -3.24
C GLU A 172 -15.86 -1.70 -4.20
N ILE A 173 -14.57 -1.76 -3.85
CA ILE A 173 -13.55 -2.48 -4.62
C ILE A 173 -13.94 -3.95 -4.81
N MET A 174 -14.46 -4.60 -3.77
CA MET A 174 -14.97 -5.98 -3.87
C MET A 174 -16.07 -6.13 -4.93
N ARG A 175 -16.96 -5.13 -5.06
CA ARG A 175 -18.00 -5.12 -6.10
C ARG A 175 -17.39 -4.92 -7.49
N GLN A 176 -16.41 -4.01 -7.62
CA GLN A 176 -15.72 -3.74 -8.89
C GLN A 176 -14.93 -4.96 -9.39
N LEU A 177 -14.27 -5.68 -8.48
CA LEU A 177 -13.54 -6.91 -8.80
C LEU A 177 -14.46 -8.03 -9.28
N ASN A 178 -15.75 -7.98 -8.94
CA ASN A 178 -16.74 -8.99 -9.30
C ASN A 178 -16.26 -10.43 -8.98
N SER A 179 -16.07 -11.28 -9.98
CA SER A 179 -15.57 -12.67 -9.82
C SER A 179 -14.05 -12.78 -9.80
N ASN A 180 -13.32 -11.72 -10.17
CA ASN A 180 -11.88 -11.75 -10.30
C ASN A 180 -11.17 -11.82 -8.92
N SER A 181 -10.03 -12.51 -8.87
CA SER A 181 -9.15 -12.54 -7.70
C SER A 181 -8.19 -11.35 -7.69
N ILE A 182 -7.63 -11.08 -6.51
CA ILE A 182 -6.56 -10.10 -6.32
C ILE A 182 -5.22 -10.80 -6.57
N ASP A 183 -4.37 -10.20 -7.43
CA ASP A 183 -3.02 -10.71 -7.68
C ASP A 183 -2.00 -10.14 -6.68
N LEU A 184 -2.14 -8.84 -6.37
CA LEU A 184 -1.31 -8.17 -5.37
C LEU A 184 -2.18 -7.28 -4.48
N PHE A 185 -2.01 -7.39 -3.16
CA PHE A 185 -2.61 -6.51 -2.17
C PHE A 185 -1.53 -5.80 -1.36
N HIS A 186 -1.53 -4.46 -1.40
CA HIS A 186 -0.66 -3.59 -0.62
C HIS A 186 -1.47 -2.84 0.44
N TYR A 187 -1.13 -3.04 1.72
CA TYR A 187 -1.76 -2.38 2.85
C TYR A 187 -0.83 -1.35 3.49
N ASP A 188 -1.15 -0.07 3.36
CA ASP A 188 -0.42 1.06 3.99
C ASP A 188 -1.36 2.17 4.52
N SER A 189 -2.50 1.81 5.10
CA SER A 189 -3.49 2.80 5.56
C SER A 189 -3.54 2.93 7.09
N ASP A 190 -4.50 2.27 7.73
CA ASP A 190 -4.73 2.31 9.16
C ASP A 190 -3.71 1.42 9.90
N LYS A 191 -2.82 2.04 10.67
CA LYS A 191 -1.73 1.35 11.38
C LYS A 191 -2.20 0.51 12.58
N SER A 192 -3.50 0.52 12.92
CA SER A 192 -4.04 -0.26 14.02
C SER A 192 -4.10 -1.76 13.71
N TYR A 193 -4.08 -2.57 14.76
CA TYR A 193 -4.29 -4.02 14.65
C TYR A 193 -5.64 -4.34 14.01
N THR A 194 -6.69 -3.69 14.51
CA THR A 194 -8.07 -3.86 14.01
C THR A 194 -8.22 -3.42 12.56
N GLY A 195 -7.55 -2.34 12.14
CA GLY A 195 -7.60 -1.87 10.74
C GLY A 195 -7.05 -2.90 9.76
N LYS A 196 -5.88 -3.45 10.07
CA LYS A 196 -5.25 -4.51 9.27
C LYS A 196 -6.13 -5.77 9.20
N THR A 197 -6.68 -6.19 10.34
CA THR A 197 -7.60 -7.35 10.42
C THR A 197 -8.84 -7.14 9.55
N ASN A 198 -9.51 -5.98 9.67
CA ASN A 198 -10.72 -5.67 8.91
C ASN A 198 -10.48 -5.68 7.40
N ALA A 199 -9.36 -5.13 6.93
CA ALA A 199 -9.05 -5.12 5.52
C ALA A 199 -8.92 -6.55 4.96
N ILE A 200 -8.21 -7.43 5.66
CA ILE A 200 -8.12 -8.85 5.27
C ILE A 200 -9.49 -9.53 5.29
N GLU A 201 -10.30 -9.31 6.32
CA GLU A 201 -11.64 -9.92 6.42
C GLU A 201 -12.57 -9.48 5.27
N ILE A 202 -12.51 -8.20 4.87
CA ILE A 202 -13.29 -7.71 3.73
C ILE A 202 -12.83 -8.38 2.43
N LEU A 203 -11.52 -8.49 2.21
CA LEU A 203 -10.95 -8.96 0.94
C LEU A 203 -10.79 -10.49 0.87
N LYS A 204 -10.99 -11.24 1.95
CA LYS A 204 -10.62 -12.67 2.07
C LYS A 204 -11.14 -13.56 0.97
N SER A 205 -12.35 -13.31 0.44
CA SER A 205 -12.92 -14.14 -0.63
C SER A 205 -12.27 -13.93 -2.00
N LYS A 206 -11.42 -12.89 -2.13
CA LYS A 206 -10.65 -12.55 -3.34
C LYS A 206 -9.16 -12.81 -3.20
N ILE A 207 -8.71 -13.15 -2.00
CA ILE A 207 -7.33 -13.52 -1.68
C ILE A 207 -7.17 -15.03 -1.83
N SER A 208 -6.13 -15.43 -2.55
CA SER A 208 -5.75 -16.84 -2.75
C SER A 208 -4.32 -17.10 -2.25
N SER A 209 -3.86 -18.33 -2.31
CA SER A 209 -2.45 -18.67 -2.05
C SER A 209 -1.47 -18.06 -3.06
N LYS A 210 -1.97 -17.59 -4.21
CA LYS A 210 -1.16 -16.89 -5.23
C LYS A 210 -1.15 -15.38 -5.06
N THR A 211 -2.02 -14.81 -4.24
CA THR A 211 -2.06 -13.37 -3.99
C THR A 211 -0.83 -12.96 -3.19
N ILE A 212 0.01 -12.09 -3.73
CA ILE A 212 1.09 -11.46 -2.95
C ILE A 212 0.48 -10.40 -2.05
N ILE A 213 0.74 -10.49 -0.74
CA ILE A 213 0.23 -9.52 0.24
C ILE A 213 1.41 -8.80 0.87
N ILE A 214 1.34 -7.47 0.88
CA ILE A 214 2.34 -6.60 1.49
C ILE A 214 1.67 -5.78 2.58
N PHE A 215 2.21 -5.85 3.80
CA PHE A 215 1.82 -4.98 4.91
C PHE A 215 2.93 -3.98 5.19
N ASP A 216 2.63 -2.70 5.08
CA ASP A 216 3.52 -1.65 5.57
C ASP A 216 3.37 -1.43 7.08
N ASP A 217 4.35 -0.73 7.68
CA ASP A 217 4.35 -0.34 9.08
C ASP A 217 4.07 -1.52 10.06
N ILE A 218 4.66 -2.70 9.81
CA ILE A 218 4.47 -3.89 10.65
C ILE A 218 5.05 -3.74 12.05
N GLN A 219 5.96 -2.77 12.26
CA GLN A 219 6.54 -2.44 13.55
C GLN A 219 5.57 -1.76 14.52
N ASN A 220 4.38 -1.32 14.07
CA ASN A 220 3.47 -0.56 14.92
C ASN A 220 2.70 -1.42 15.93
N ASN A 221 2.52 -2.72 15.62
CA ASN A 221 1.86 -3.70 16.48
C ASN A 221 2.15 -5.13 16.01
N PHE A 222 1.68 -6.10 16.76
CA PHE A 222 1.90 -7.53 16.47
C PHE A 222 0.98 -8.14 15.42
N HIS A 223 0.15 -7.36 14.71
CA HIS A 223 -0.79 -7.93 13.72
C HIS A 223 -0.10 -8.83 12.69
N PHE A 224 1.00 -8.37 12.09
CA PHE A 224 1.69 -9.15 11.06
C PHE A 224 2.26 -10.44 11.63
N ARG A 225 2.93 -10.38 12.78
CA ARG A 225 3.44 -11.58 13.50
C ARG A 225 2.32 -12.57 13.78
N ASP A 226 1.26 -12.12 14.44
CA ASP A 226 0.16 -12.97 14.84
C ASP A 226 -0.56 -13.57 13.63
N PHE A 227 -0.63 -12.81 12.54
CA PHE A 227 -1.22 -13.28 11.27
C PHE A 227 -0.40 -14.41 10.64
N VAL A 228 0.94 -14.27 10.57
CA VAL A 228 1.79 -15.28 9.95
C VAL A 228 1.89 -16.54 10.83
N GLU A 229 1.98 -16.40 12.14
CA GLU A 229 2.01 -17.50 13.09
C GLU A 229 0.70 -18.30 13.09
N LYS A 230 -0.45 -17.62 13.19
CA LYS A 230 -1.79 -18.23 13.16
C LYS A 230 -2.05 -19.02 11.89
N ASN A 231 -1.63 -18.48 10.75
CA ASN A 231 -1.92 -19.06 9.44
C ASN A 231 -0.75 -19.89 8.89
N GLN A 232 0.31 -20.10 9.68
CA GLN A 232 1.52 -20.84 9.29
C GLN A 232 2.07 -20.39 7.93
N LYS A 233 2.12 -19.05 7.73
CA LYS A 233 2.56 -18.46 6.47
C LYS A 233 4.06 -18.23 6.47
N THR A 234 4.68 -18.54 5.35
CA THR A 234 6.03 -18.07 5.07
C THR A 234 6.00 -16.56 4.75
N PHE A 235 7.03 -15.85 5.18
CA PHE A 235 7.10 -14.41 5.04
C PHE A 235 8.53 -13.91 4.80
N ARG A 236 8.63 -12.68 4.32
CA ARG A 236 9.87 -11.89 4.32
C ARG A 236 9.59 -10.54 4.95
N ILE A 237 10.59 -10.02 5.66
CA ILE A 237 10.55 -8.66 6.21
C ILE A 237 11.67 -7.87 5.56
N LEU A 238 11.29 -6.72 4.98
CA LEU A 238 12.24 -5.77 4.39
C LEU A 238 12.20 -4.47 5.18
N LYS A 239 13.33 -3.75 5.16
CA LYS A 239 13.44 -2.41 5.72
C LYS A 239 13.54 -1.38 4.61
N PHE A 240 12.70 -0.34 4.66
CA PHE A 240 12.73 0.77 3.72
C PHE A 240 12.49 2.09 4.44
N GLN A 241 13.41 3.07 4.27
CA GLN A 241 13.33 4.40 4.88
C GLN A 241 12.99 4.39 6.38
N GLY A 242 13.60 3.48 7.14
CA GLY A 242 13.42 3.38 8.59
C GLY A 242 12.18 2.62 9.04
N LYS A 243 11.33 2.14 8.13
CA LYS A 243 10.13 1.34 8.40
C LYS A 243 10.33 -0.11 7.99
N TYR A 244 9.48 -0.99 8.52
CA TYR A 244 9.47 -2.40 8.18
C TYR A 244 8.18 -2.77 7.45
N LEU A 245 8.33 -3.55 6.41
CA LEU A 245 7.21 -4.14 5.67
C LEU A 245 7.33 -5.66 5.64
N GLY A 246 6.20 -6.34 5.64
CA GLY A 246 6.11 -7.79 5.56
C GLY A 246 5.46 -8.24 4.26
N ILE A 247 6.03 -9.28 3.64
CA ILE A 247 5.55 -9.86 2.37
C ILE A 247 5.14 -11.30 2.62
N LEU A 248 3.96 -11.67 2.13
CA LEU A 248 3.41 -13.04 2.18
C LEU A 248 3.27 -13.62 0.79
N ASN A 249 3.28 -14.94 0.71
CA ASN A 249 3.16 -15.73 -0.52
C ASN A 249 4.22 -15.36 -1.58
N TYR A 250 5.39 -14.88 -1.12
CA TYR A 250 6.49 -14.46 -1.99
C TYR A 250 7.08 -15.62 -2.81
N GLU A 251 6.82 -16.86 -2.44
CA GLU A 251 7.29 -18.07 -3.15
C GLU A 251 6.80 -18.11 -4.59
N VAL A 252 5.66 -17.50 -4.88
CA VAL A 252 5.15 -17.40 -6.26
C VAL A 252 6.07 -16.62 -7.19
N LEU A 253 6.98 -15.81 -6.62
CA LEU A 253 7.95 -15.01 -7.38
C LEU A 253 9.11 -15.84 -7.96
N PHE A 254 9.35 -17.03 -7.39
CA PHE A 254 10.39 -17.96 -7.84
C PHE A 254 9.87 -19.03 -8.80
N ASN A 255 8.55 -19.17 -8.90
CA ASN A 255 7.96 -20.08 -9.87
C ASN A 255 7.95 -19.35 -11.22
N GLU A 256 8.87 -19.72 -12.12
CA GLU A 256 8.80 -19.34 -13.53
C GLU A 256 7.45 -19.83 -14.06
N GLY A 257 6.67 -18.91 -14.63
CA GLY A 257 5.32 -19.20 -15.09
C GLY A 257 5.31 -20.36 -16.10
N ASN A 258 4.55 -21.39 -15.77
CA ASN A 258 4.02 -22.32 -16.76
C ASN A 258 2.96 -21.62 -17.61
#